data_ab0b5fabcf8d9561f05ea92da4d51cc3
#
_entry.id   ab0b5fabcf8d9561f05ea92da4d51cc3
#
_cell.length_a   1.000
_cell.length_b   1.000
_cell.length_c   1.000
_cell.angle_alpha   90.00
_cell.angle_beta   90.00
_cell.angle_gamma   90.00
#
_symmetry.space_group_name_H-M   'P 1'
#
loop_
_entity.id
_entity.type
_entity.pdbx_description
1 polymer ?
#
loop_
_entity_poly.entity_id
_entity_poly.type
_entity_poly.pdbx_seq_one_letter_code
_entity_poly.pdbx_strand_id
1 'polypeptide(L)'
;MCDFPNVENNDFELEALSAFCEDWNRRIVFLDELFRQGRADESLILCCCYIEAIGTWFYDAGSNGEETFARALLRHGEKEIFDRINPVRLLDALRQKEDSPQWSILLNRLAPVLARFKDGFYPSNEITRACRSALTSEEFAALDDFLWKGALAGLAHKVTKCEEVHNGSLAVRGLDESLDFRLFYPALIRIFERARRLIMSGKLKVY
;
A
#
# COMPACT_ATOMS: atom_id res chain seq x y z
N MET A 1 3.45 45.33 29.77
CA MET A 1 3.21 44.40 28.67
C MET A 1 3.06 43.04 29.31
N CYS A 2 1.84 42.59 29.51
CA CYS A 2 1.59 41.29 30.15
C CYS A 2 1.53 40.25 29.04
N ASP A 3 2.54 39.37 29.03
CA ASP A 3 2.52 38.16 28.19
C ASP A 3 1.43 37.24 28.73
N PHE A 4 0.34 37.11 27.99
CA PHE A 4 -0.64 36.06 28.25
C PHE A 4 -0.05 34.74 27.76
N PRO A 5 -0.03 33.71 28.58
CA PRO A 5 0.49 32.42 28.13
C PRO A 5 -0.46 31.79 27.10
N ASN A 6 0.15 31.28 26.03
CA ASN A 6 -0.46 30.64 24.86
C ASN A 6 -1.03 29.22 25.17
N VAL A 7 -1.66 29.06 26.34
CA VAL A 7 -2.11 27.76 26.85
C VAL A 7 -3.47 27.35 26.26
N GLU A 8 -4.34 28.30 26.00
CA GLU A 8 -5.72 28.01 25.54
C GLU A 8 -5.80 27.49 24.09
N ASN A 9 -4.83 27.82 23.23
CA ASN A 9 -4.81 27.35 21.84
C ASN A 9 -4.42 25.88 21.73
N ASN A 10 -3.62 25.34 22.63
CA ASN A 10 -3.14 23.96 22.57
C ASN A 10 -4.22 22.94 22.95
N ASP A 11 -5.07 23.27 23.92
CA ASP A 11 -6.13 22.35 24.39
C ASP A 11 -7.24 22.22 23.35
N PHE A 12 -7.63 23.33 22.72
CA PHE A 12 -8.62 23.31 21.63
C PHE A 12 -8.15 22.54 20.39
N GLU A 13 -6.87 22.71 20.01
CA GLU A 13 -6.29 21.96 18.90
C GLU A 13 -6.24 20.46 19.20
N LEU A 14 -5.91 20.08 20.42
CA LEU A 14 -5.87 18.68 20.86
C LEU A 14 -7.27 18.04 20.86
N GLU A 15 -8.29 18.77 21.32
CA GLU A 15 -9.68 18.32 21.28
C GLU A 15 -10.18 18.14 19.85
N ALA A 16 -9.86 19.07 18.94
CA ALA A 16 -10.22 18.97 17.53
C ALA A 16 -9.57 17.76 16.86
N LEU A 17 -8.28 17.51 17.12
CA LEU A 17 -7.55 16.33 16.62
C LEU A 17 -8.12 15.03 17.20
N SER A 18 -8.51 15.03 18.47
CA SER A 18 -9.16 13.87 19.09
C SER A 18 -10.49 13.55 18.42
N ALA A 19 -11.35 14.57 18.25
CA ALA A 19 -12.63 14.40 17.57
C ALA A 19 -12.47 13.92 16.12
N PHE A 20 -11.49 14.44 15.41
CA PHE A 20 -11.13 13.98 14.06
C PHE A 20 -10.74 12.49 14.06
N CYS A 21 -9.87 12.06 14.97
CA CYS A 21 -9.48 10.66 15.09
C CYS A 21 -10.64 9.75 15.48
N GLU A 22 -11.55 10.22 16.34
CA GLU A 22 -12.75 9.47 16.72
C GLU A 22 -13.73 9.30 15.55
N ASP A 23 -13.90 10.32 14.71
CA ASP A 23 -14.73 10.22 13.51
C ASP A 23 -14.18 9.16 12.54
N TRP A 24 -12.87 9.18 12.30
CA TRP A 24 -12.23 8.16 11.47
C TRP A 24 -12.36 6.76 12.07
N ASN A 25 -12.21 6.61 13.37
CA ASN A 25 -12.39 5.33 14.04
C ASN A 25 -13.82 4.79 13.86
N ARG A 26 -14.84 5.66 13.98
CA ARG A 26 -16.25 5.27 13.71
C ARG A 26 -16.44 4.79 12.28
N ARG A 27 -15.86 5.47 11.29
CA ARG A 27 -15.90 5.05 9.87
C ARG A 27 -15.26 3.69 9.65
N ILE A 28 -14.10 3.44 10.27
CA ILE A 28 -13.40 2.16 10.16
C ILE A 28 -14.21 1.04 10.79
N VAL A 29 -14.77 1.24 11.98
CA VAL A 29 -15.64 0.26 12.65
C VAL A 29 -16.88 -0.06 11.81
N PHE A 30 -17.46 0.94 11.16
CA PHE A 30 -18.62 0.76 10.28
C PHE A 30 -18.34 -0.19 9.09
N LEU A 31 -17.10 -0.29 8.61
CA LEU A 31 -16.75 -1.25 7.56
C LEU A 31 -16.95 -2.71 7.99
N ASP A 32 -16.61 -3.05 9.22
CA ASP A 32 -16.81 -4.38 9.77
C ASP A 32 -18.34 -4.69 9.91
N GLU A 33 -19.12 -3.70 10.28
CA GLU A 33 -20.58 -3.81 10.32
C GLU A 33 -21.17 -4.06 8.93
N LEU A 34 -20.74 -3.32 7.91
CA LEU A 34 -21.14 -3.53 6.52
C LEU A 34 -20.79 -4.95 6.05
N PHE A 35 -19.58 -5.42 6.36
CA PHE A 35 -19.14 -6.76 6.01
C PHE A 35 -20.02 -7.84 6.66
N ARG A 36 -20.33 -7.68 7.95
CA ARG A 36 -21.25 -8.60 8.68
C ARG A 36 -22.67 -8.59 8.14
N GLN A 37 -23.11 -7.49 7.55
CA GLN A 37 -24.40 -7.36 6.87
C GLN A 37 -24.42 -8.00 5.47
N GLY A 38 -23.31 -8.64 5.04
CA GLY A 38 -23.19 -9.26 3.72
C GLY A 38 -22.85 -8.29 2.59
N ARG A 39 -22.47 -7.05 2.92
CA ARG A 39 -22.05 -6.03 1.94
C ARG A 39 -20.53 -6.05 1.78
N ALA A 40 -20.02 -7.19 1.35
CA ALA A 40 -18.61 -7.49 1.33
C ALA A 40 -17.85 -6.65 0.29
N ASP A 41 -18.44 -6.41 -0.88
CA ASP A 41 -17.83 -5.63 -1.96
C ASP A 41 -17.67 -4.15 -1.56
N GLU A 42 -18.73 -3.55 -1.00
CA GLU A 42 -18.69 -2.18 -0.52
C GLU A 42 -17.70 -2.00 0.63
N SER A 43 -17.64 -2.99 1.52
CA SER A 43 -16.68 -2.97 2.64
C SER A 43 -15.24 -2.99 2.13
N LEU A 44 -14.93 -3.81 1.14
CA LEU A 44 -13.59 -3.87 0.54
C LEU A 44 -13.24 -2.57 -0.18
N ILE A 45 -14.14 -2.06 -1.02
CA ILE A 45 -13.93 -0.82 -1.77
C ILE A 45 -13.66 0.35 -0.80
N LEU A 46 -14.53 0.53 0.20
CA LEU A 46 -14.36 1.59 1.19
C LEU A 46 -13.08 1.42 2.03
N CYS A 47 -12.74 0.17 2.39
CA CYS A 47 -11.51 -0.13 3.10
C CYS A 47 -10.28 0.35 2.30
N CYS A 48 -10.22 0.05 1.02
CA CYS A 48 -9.12 0.48 0.15
C CYS A 48 -9.11 2.01 -0.03
N CYS A 49 -10.26 2.65 -0.21
CA CYS A 49 -10.36 4.11 -0.26
C CYS A 49 -9.86 4.76 1.04
N TYR A 50 -10.12 4.16 2.20
CA TYR A 50 -9.64 4.68 3.48
C TYR A 50 -8.14 4.47 3.67
N ILE A 51 -7.58 3.35 3.21
CA ILE A 51 -6.12 3.14 3.19
C ILE A 51 -5.45 4.23 2.34
N GLU A 52 -5.98 4.52 1.16
CA GLU A 52 -5.47 5.58 0.29
C GLU A 52 -5.57 6.95 0.98
N ALA A 53 -6.75 7.30 1.50
CA ALA A 53 -6.99 8.57 2.16
C ALA A 53 -6.08 8.79 3.37
N ILE A 54 -5.93 7.78 4.25
CA ILE A 54 -5.02 7.86 5.40
C ILE A 54 -3.56 7.87 4.94
N GLY A 55 -3.25 7.15 3.86
CA GLY A 55 -1.94 7.15 3.22
C GLY A 55 -1.50 8.56 2.81
N THR A 56 -2.41 9.41 2.33
CA THR A 56 -2.07 10.80 1.96
C THR A 56 -1.58 11.63 3.14
N TRP A 57 -1.92 11.27 4.37
CA TRP A 57 -1.41 11.97 5.55
C TRP A 57 0.08 11.73 5.80
N PHE A 58 0.61 10.57 5.37
CA PHE A 58 2.02 10.22 5.54
C PHE A 58 2.91 10.75 4.42
N TYR A 59 2.33 11.09 3.26
CA TYR A 59 3.08 11.42 2.05
C TYR A 59 2.57 12.71 1.45
N ASP A 60 3.48 13.51 0.92
CA ASP A 60 3.16 14.81 0.32
C ASP A 60 2.15 14.70 -0.83
N ALA A 61 1.36 15.74 -1.00
CA ALA A 61 0.27 15.85 -1.98
C ALA A 61 0.70 15.72 -3.47
N GLY A 62 1.98 15.50 -3.75
CA GLY A 62 2.52 15.26 -5.09
C GLY A 62 2.58 13.78 -5.49
N SER A 63 2.35 12.84 -4.56
CA SER A 63 2.26 11.42 -4.90
C SER A 63 0.86 11.09 -5.44
N ASN A 64 0.78 10.26 -6.49
CA ASN A 64 -0.51 9.81 -6.98
C ASN A 64 -1.16 8.86 -5.95
N GLY A 65 -2.50 8.72 -5.98
CA GLY A 65 -3.25 7.92 -5.01
C GLY A 65 -2.81 6.44 -4.99
N GLU A 66 -2.48 5.87 -6.14
CA GLU A 66 -2.02 4.49 -6.28
C GLU A 66 -0.70 4.25 -5.54
N GLU A 67 0.26 5.17 -5.69
CA GLU A 67 1.53 5.10 -4.99
C GLU A 67 1.35 5.27 -3.49
N THR A 68 0.47 6.16 -3.09
CA THR A 68 0.12 6.43 -1.68
C THR A 68 -0.48 5.21 -1.02
N PHE A 69 -1.44 4.55 -1.67
CA PHE A 69 -2.06 3.31 -1.22
C PHE A 69 -1.02 2.19 -1.04
N ALA A 70 -0.19 1.95 -2.06
CA ALA A 70 0.84 0.94 -2.03
C ALA A 70 1.86 1.16 -0.91
N ARG A 71 2.34 2.39 -0.76
CA ARG A 71 3.27 2.76 0.31
C ARG A 71 2.67 2.61 1.70
N ALA A 72 1.39 2.97 1.87
CA ALA A 72 0.70 2.81 3.14
C ALA A 72 0.63 1.34 3.54
N LEU A 73 0.23 0.46 2.64
CA LEU A 73 0.18 -0.99 2.88
C LEU A 73 1.55 -1.58 3.23
N LEU A 74 2.59 -1.26 2.45
CA LEU A 74 3.92 -1.84 2.66
C LEU A 74 4.63 -1.33 3.91
N ARG A 75 4.46 -0.05 4.25
CA ARG A 75 5.19 0.56 5.37
C ARG A 75 4.46 0.52 6.69
N HIS A 76 3.14 0.50 6.65
CA HIS A 76 2.32 0.67 7.84
C HIS A 76 1.28 -0.44 8.02
N GLY A 77 0.97 -1.19 6.95
CA GLY A 77 0.07 -2.34 6.98
C GLY A 77 0.78 -3.65 7.38
N GLU A 78 0.26 -4.77 6.90
CA GLU A 78 0.86 -6.10 7.13
C GLU A 78 1.92 -6.40 6.09
N LYS A 79 3.16 -6.03 6.39
CA LYS A 79 4.31 -6.22 5.51
C LYS A 79 4.47 -7.67 5.05
N GLU A 80 4.22 -8.63 5.93
CA GLU A 80 4.36 -10.05 5.64
C GLU A 80 3.37 -10.56 4.57
N ILE A 81 2.23 -9.87 4.42
CA ILE A 81 1.21 -10.22 3.43
C ILE A 81 1.47 -9.46 2.13
N PHE A 82 1.71 -8.14 2.20
CA PHE A 82 1.78 -7.28 1.03
C PHE A 82 3.17 -7.13 0.43
N ASP A 83 4.23 -7.42 1.21
CA ASP A 83 5.63 -7.34 0.76
C ASP A 83 6.12 -8.69 0.19
N ARG A 84 5.40 -9.20 -0.82
CA ARG A 84 5.73 -10.46 -1.48
C ARG A 84 5.76 -10.31 -3.00
N ILE A 85 6.68 -11.02 -3.62
CA ILE A 85 6.87 -11.03 -5.07
C ILE A 85 6.83 -12.47 -5.56
N ASN A 86 6.09 -12.72 -6.65
CA ASN A 86 6.19 -13.96 -7.40
C ASN A 86 7.23 -13.78 -8.51
N PRO A 87 8.38 -14.50 -8.49
CA PRO A 87 9.47 -14.32 -9.44
C PRO A 87 9.09 -14.69 -10.88
N VAL A 88 8.21 -15.67 -11.09
CA VAL A 88 7.74 -16.07 -12.42
C VAL A 88 6.94 -14.93 -13.04
N ARG A 89 6.03 -14.33 -12.28
CA ARG A 89 5.20 -13.21 -12.74
C ARG A 89 6.01 -11.93 -12.91
N LEU A 90 6.99 -11.68 -12.04
CA LEU A 90 7.94 -10.59 -12.24
C LEU A 90 8.66 -10.75 -13.58
N LEU A 91 9.12 -11.96 -13.91
CA LEU A 91 9.76 -12.24 -15.18
C LEU A 91 8.82 -11.97 -16.38
N ASP A 92 7.58 -12.39 -16.29
CA ASP A 92 6.58 -12.15 -17.35
C ASP A 92 6.25 -10.67 -17.50
N ALA A 93 6.15 -9.94 -16.38
CA ALA A 93 5.93 -8.48 -16.41
C ALA A 93 7.13 -7.72 -17.04
N LEU A 94 8.36 -8.18 -16.78
CA LEU A 94 9.56 -7.63 -17.41
C LEU A 94 9.61 -7.92 -18.92
N ARG A 95 9.19 -9.12 -19.36
CA ARG A 95 9.07 -9.48 -20.78
C ARG A 95 8.12 -8.57 -21.53
N GLN A 96 7.01 -8.14 -20.91
CA GLN A 96 6.07 -7.19 -21.52
C GLN A 96 6.68 -5.79 -21.77
N LYS A 97 7.85 -5.49 -21.20
CA LYS A 97 8.61 -4.25 -21.39
C LYS A 97 9.82 -4.41 -22.31
N GLU A 98 10.02 -5.59 -22.90
CA GLU A 98 11.24 -5.97 -23.66
C GLU A 98 11.51 -5.09 -24.87
N ASP A 99 10.49 -4.40 -25.42
CA ASP A 99 10.63 -3.47 -26.54
C ASP A 99 11.53 -2.25 -26.20
N SER A 100 11.77 -1.98 -24.93
CA SER A 100 12.70 -0.94 -24.50
C SER A 100 14.09 -1.52 -24.28
N PRO A 101 15.18 -0.95 -24.85
CA PRO A 101 16.54 -1.45 -24.72
C PRO A 101 16.99 -1.61 -23.26
N GLN A 102 16.59 -0.69 -22.39
CA GLN A 102 16.90 -0.73 -20.96
C GLN A 102 16.30 -2.00 -20.29
N TRP A 103 15.03 -2.28 -20.58
CA TRP A 103 14.34 -3.44 -20.00
C TRP A 103 14.79 -4.75 -20.59
N SER A 104 15.16 -4.79 -21.86
CA SER A 104 15.75 -5.96 -22.49
C SER A 104 17.09 -6.37 -21.83
N ILE A 105 17.98 -5.42 -21.56
CA ILE A 105 19.23 -5.66 -20.84
C ILE A 105 18.96 -6.20 -19.44
N LEU A 106 18.04 -5.56 -18.72
CA LEU A 106 17.66 -5.91 -17.35
C LEU A 106 17.04 -7.32 -17.31
N LEU A 107 16.15 -7.64 -18.25
CA LEU A 107 15.55 -8.96 -18.42
C LEU A 107 16.60 -10.05 -18.63
N ASN A 108 17.56 -9.84 -19.53
CA ASN A 108 18.62 -10.80 -19.81
C ASN A 108 19.48 -11.12 -18.58
N ARG A 109 19.69 -10.15 -17.70
CA ARG A 109 20.43 -10.34 -16.44
C ARG A 109 19.60 -11.02 -15.37
N LEU A 110 18.31 -10.70 -15.29
CA LEU A 110 17.43 -11.19 -14.24
C LEU A 110 16.83 -12.56 -14.53
N ALA A 111 16.59 -12.90 -15.81
CA ALA A 111 15.99 -14.18 -16.17
C ALA A 111 16.70 -15.40 -15.55
N PRO A 112 18.04 -15.53 -15.61
CA PRO A 112 18.73 -16.67 -14.99
C PRO A 112 18.68 -16.64 -13.45
N VAL A 113 18.49 -15.47 -12.83
CA VAL A 113 18.36 -15.34 -11.38
C VAL A 113 16.96 -15.76 -10.94
N LEU A 114 15.93 -15.20 -11.59
CA LEU A 114 14.53 -15.46 -11.26
C LEU A 114 14.11 -16.89 -11.60
N ALA A 115 14.70 -17.52 -12.64
CA ALA A 115 14.45 -18.92 -12.99
C ALA A 115 14.92 -19.93 -11.91
N ARG A 116 15.69 -19.51 -10.91
CA ARG A 116 16.09 -20.37 -9.78
C ARG A 116 14.98 -20.52 -8.73
N PHE A 117 14.02 -19.64 -8.75
CA PHE A 117 12.88 -19.68 -7.84
C PHE A 117 11.76 -20.53 -8.46
N LYS A 118 11.07 -21.27 -7.60
CA LYS A 118 9.84 -21.96 -8.01
C LYS A 118 8.69 -20.95 -8.13
N ASP A 119 7.62 -21.35 -8.80
CA ASP A 119 6.38 -20.57 -8.77
C ASP A 119 5.86 -20.49 -7.33
N GLY A 120 5.59 -19.28 -6.88
CA GLY A 120 5.16 -18.99 -5.52
C GLY A 120 5.53 -17.58 -5.07
N PHE A 121 5.02 -17.17 -3.89
CA PHE A 121 5.25 -15.86 -3.32
C PHE A 121 6.38 -15.86 -2.29
N TYR A 122 7.38 -15.05 -2.53
CA TYR A 122 8.57 -14.88 -1.69
C TYR A 122 8.60 -13.47 -1.09
N PRO A 123 9.16 -13.27 0.11
CA PRO A 123 9.42 -11.94 0.66
C PRO A 123 10.20 -11.07 -0.35
N SER A 124 9.79 -9.82 -0.54
CA SER A 124 10.41 -8.94 -1.54
C SER A 124 11.91 -8.78 -1.32
N ASN A 125 12.36 -8.75 -0.06
CA ASN A 125 13.77 -8.63 0.30
C ASN A 125 14.61 -9.84 -0.12
N GLU A 126 14.02 -11.04 -0.24
CA GLU A 126 14.70 -12.24 -0.73
C GLU A 126 14.95 -12.13 -2.24
N ILE A 127 13.91 -11.78 -2.99
CA ILE A 127 13.99 -11.59 -4.45
C ILE A 127 14.91 -10.43 -4.80
N THR A 128 14.74 -9.28 -4.14
CA THR A 128 15.58 -8.09 -4.40
C THR A 128 17.04 -8.34 -4.07
N ARG A 129 17.35 -9.10 -3.00
CA ARG A 129 18.73 -9.49 -2.67
C ARG A 129 19.33 -10.36 -3.76
N ALA A 130 18.59 -11.35 -4.26
CA ALA A 130 19.04 -12.21 -5.35
C ALA A 130 19.28 -11.40 -6.64
N CYS A 131 18.37 -10.49 -6.98
CA CYS A 131 18.50 -9.63 -8.16
C CYS A 131 19.67 -8.64 -8.05
N ARG A 132 19.93 -8.10 -6.85
CA ARG A 132 20.99 -7.10 -6.63
C ARG A 132 22.38 -7.58 -7.04
N SER A 133 22.67 -8.86 -6.89
CA SER A 133 23.97 -9.42 -7.28
C SER A 133 24.21 -9.47 -8.80
N ALA A 134 23.14 -9.38 -9.59
CA ALA A 134 23.18 -9.44 -11.05
C ALA A 134 23.07 -8.06 -11.73
N LEU A 135 22.80 -7.01 -10.97
CA LEU A 135 22.50 -5.67 -11.48
C LEU A 135 23.51 -4.64 -11.00
N THR A 136 23.71 -3.61 -11.82
CA THR A 136 24.36 -2.36 -11.38
C THR A 136 23.43 -1.60 -10.41
N SER A 137 23.97 -0.58 -9.72
CA SER A 137 23.16 0.24 -8.81
C SER A 137 22.01 0.98 -9.51
N GLU A 138 22.25 1.44 -10.75
CA GLU A 138 21.26 2.14 -11.56
C GLU A 138 20.16 1.17 -12.06
N GLU A 139 20.55 0.01 -12.56
CA GLU A 139 19.62 -1.04 -12.96
C GLU A 139 18.77 -1.54 -11.79
N PHE A 140 19.38 -1.65 -10.61
CA PHE A 140 18.66 -2.04 -9.39
C PHE A 140 17.65 -0.97 -8.96
N ALA A 141 17.99 0.31 -9.08
CA ALA A 141 17.05 1.40 -8.80
C ALA A 141 15.86 1.39 -9.78
N ALA A 142 16.12 1.09 -11.06
CA ALA A 142 15.05 0.95 -12.06
C ALA A 142 14.13 -0.25 -11.76
N LEU A 143 14.69 -1.38 -11.33
CA LEU A 143 13.90 -2.54 -10.90
C LEU A 143 13.09 -2.24 -9.64
N ASP A 144 13.68 -1.58 -8.66
CA ASP A 144 13.01 -1.20 -7.41
C ASP A 144 11.82 -0.27 -7.70
N ASP A 145 11.99 0.75 -8.54
CA ASP A 145 10.91 1.62 -9.00
C ASP A 145 9.81 0.85 -9.75
N PHE A 146 10.19 -0.09 -10.61
CA PHE A 146 9.24 -0.96 -11.31
C PHE A 146 8.43 -1.84 -10.37
N LEU A 147 9.06 -2.45 -9.37
CA LEU A 147 8.38 -3.29 -8.38
C LEU A 147 7.39 -2.48 -7.55
N TRP A 148 7.75 -1.23 -7.21
CA TRP A 148 6.87 -0.33 -6.50
C TRP A 148 5.64 0.08 -7.32
N LYS A 149 5.85 0.48 -8.57
CA LYS A 149 4.78 0.96 -9.47
C LYS A 149 3.93 -0.18 -10.02
N GLY A 150 4.54 -1.34 -10.27
CA GLY A 150 3.88 -2.41 -11.02
C GLY A 150 2.97 -3.31 -10.20
N ALA A 151 3.40 -3.71 -8.99
CA ALA A 151 2.69 -4.76 -8.25
C ALA A 151 1.52 -4.21 -7.42
N LEU A 152 1.68 -3.06 -6.76
CA LEU A 152 0.70 -2.51 -5.84
C LEU A 152 -0.07 -1.30 -6.40
N ALA A 153 0.55 -0.51 -7.28
CA ALA A 153 -0.15 0.56 -7.95
C ALA A 153 -1.28 0.00 -8.86
N GLY A 154 -1.03 -1.10 -9.55
CA GLY A 154 -2.07 -1.82 -10.31
C GLY A 154 -3.22 -2.33 -9.43
N LEU A 155 -2.93 -2.76 -8.20
CA LEU A 155 -3.95 -3.19 -7.25
C LEU A 155 -4.83 -2.00 -6.80
N ALA A 156 -4.22 -0.89 -6.40
CA ALA A 156 -4.93 0.31 -5.98
C ALA A 156 -5.85 0.85 -7.08
N HIS A 157 -5.36 0.89 -8.32
CA HIS A 157 -6.13 1.36 -9.47
C HIS A 157 -7.37 0.49 -9.74
N LYS A 158 -7.25 -0.82 -9.63
CA LYS A 158 -8.37 -1.75 -9.83
C LYS A 158 -9.44 -1.63 -8.74
N VAL A 159 -9.02 -1.45 -7.50
CA VAL A 159 -9.95 -1.28 -6.38
C VAL A 159 -10.68 0.05 -6.47
N THR A 160 -9.98 1.15 -6.73
CA THR A 160 -10.61 2.48 -6.83
C THR A 160 -11.57 2.59 -8.03
N LYS A 161 -11.35 1.82 -9.09
CA LYS A 161 -12.26 1.73 -10.24
C LYS A 161 -13.36 0.68 -10.08
N CYS A 162 -13.44 -0.01 -8.94
CA CYS A 162 -14.36 -1.13 -8.71
C CYS A 162 -14.24 -2.25 -9.76
N GLU A 163 -13.10 -2.34 -10.43
CA GLU A 163 -12.84 -3.38 -11.41
C GLU A 163 -12.49 -4.70 -10.70
N GLU A 164 -13.16 -5.78 -11.08
CA GLU A 164 -12.85 -7.13 -10.62
C GLU A 164 -13.08 -7.41 -9.10
N VAL A 165 -13.95 -6.62 -8.43
CA VAL A 165 -14.38 -6.93 -7.04
C VAL A 165 -15.64 -7.80 -7.07
N HIS A 166 -15.57 -8.97 -6.46
CA HIS A 166 -16.71 -9.90 -6.33
C HIS A 166 -16.74 -10.53 -4.94
N ASN A 167 -17.88 -10.46 -4.27
CA ASN A 167 -18.09 -11.04 -2.94
C ASN A 167 -17.05 -10.64 -1.89
N GLY A 168 -16.64 -9.38 -1.89
CA GLY A 168 -15.65 -8.84 -0.95
C GLY A 168 -14.23 -9.31 -1.22
N SER A 169 -13.95 -9.85 -2.41
CA SER A 169 -12.63 -10.30 -2.84
C SER A 169 -12.21 -9.58 -4.10
N LEU A 170 -10.94 -9.24 -4.17
CA LEU A 170 -10.32 -8.66 -5.36
C LEU A 170 -9.58 -9.74 -6.12
N ALA A 171 -10.05 -10.05 -7.33
CA ALA A 171 -9.33 -10.90 -8.27
C ALA A 171 -8.17 -10.11 -8.89
N VAL A 172 -6.96 -10.41 -8.52
CA VAL A 172 -5.76 -9.83 -9.13
C VAL A 172 -5.35 -10.71 -10.31
N ARG A 173 -5.41 -10.18 -11.54
CA ARG A 173 -4.96 -10.90 -12.73
C ARG A 173 -3.55 -11.42 -12.50
N GLY A 174 -3.44 -12.75 -12.55
CA GLY A 174 -2.18 -13.43 -12.37
C GLY A 174 -1.84 -13.80 -10.92
N LEU A 175 -2.71 -13.55 -9.93
CA LEU A 175 -2.66 -14.15 -8.60
C LEU A 175 -3.73 -15.23 -8.53
N ASP A 176 -3.37 -16.46 -8.12
CA ASP A 176 -4.33 -17.53 -7.88
C ASP A 176 -5.11 -17.31 -6.57
N GLU A 177 -4.68 -16.32 -5.77
CA GLU A 177 -5.30 -15.95 -4.51
C GLU A 177 -6.08 -14.65 -4.67
N SER A 178 -7.34 -14.67 -4.28
CA SER A 178 -8.14 -13.46 -4.12
C SER A 178 -7.73 -12.73 -2.83
N LEU A 179 -7.45 -11.45 -2.93
CA LEU A 179 -7.28 -10.59 -1.77
C LEU A 179 -8.67 -10.14 -1.29
N ASP A 180 -9.02 -10.44 -0.06
CA ASP A 180 -10.33 -10.14 0.49
C ASP A 180 -10.29 -9.06 1.60
N PHE A 181 -11.48 -8.60 2.00
CA PHE A 181 -11.65 -7.61 3.07
C PHE A 181 -10.91 -7.99 4.36
N ARG A 182 -10.85 -9.28 4.71
CA ARG A 182 -10.22 -9.77 5.94
C ARG A 182 -8.70 -9.58 5.95
N LEU A 183 -8.08 -9.39 4.79
CA LEU A 183 -6.66 -9.06 4.68
C LEU A 183 -6.42 -7.54 4.76
N PHE A 184 -7.30 -6.75 4.12
CA PHE A 184 -7.14 -5.29 4.08
C PHE A 184 -7.59 -4.60 5.36
N TYR A 185 -8.63 -5.09 6.02
CA TYR A 185 -9.19 -4.45 7.20
C TYR A 185 -8.21 -4.39 8.39
N PRO A 186 -7.51 -5.46 8.77
CA PRO A 186 -6.45 -5.37 9.78
C PRO A 186 -5.31 -4.43 9.38
N ALA A 187 -4.96 -4.38 8.10
CA ALA A 187 -3.95 -3.45 7.60
C ALA A 187 -4.41 -1.99 7.74
N LEU A 188 -5.67 -1.69 7.41
CA LEU A 188 -6.27 -0.36 7.60
C LEU A 188 -6.21 0.06 9.07
N ILE A 189 -6.59 -0.82 10.01
CA ILE A 189 -6.54 -0.54 11.45
C ILE A 189 -5.10 -0.17 11.87
N ARG A 190 -4.09 -0.93 11.45
CA ARG A 190 -2.69 -0.65 11.79
C ARG A 190 -2.19 0.66 11.20
N ILE A 191 -2.56 0.95 9.95
CA ILE A 191 -2.21 2.20 9.26
C ILE A 191 -2.82 3.38 10.03
N PHE A 192 -4.11 3.29 10.38
CA PHE A 192 -4.81 4.31 11.13
C PHE A 192 -4.24 4.52 12.54
N GLU A 193 -4.00 3.46 13.29
CA GLU A 193 -3.43 3.55 14.63
C GLU A 193 -2.03 4.18 14.64
N ARG A 194 -1.26 3.94 13.59
CA ARG A 194 0.03 4.62 13.42
C ARG A 194 -0.16 6.09 13.11
N ALA A 195 -1.07 6.44 12.20
CA ALA A 195 -1.39 7.83 11.86
C ALA A 195 -1.87 8.59 13.10
N ARG A 196 -2.84 8.03 13.83
CA ARG A 196 -3.37 8.58 15.07
C ARG A 196 -2.27 8.91 16.08
N ARG A 197 -1.35 7.97 16.35
CA ARG A 197 -0.22 8.21 17.26
C ARG A 197 0.67 9.37 16.82
N LEU A 198 0.91 9.50 15.52
CA LEU A 198 1.73 10.59 14.97
C LEU A 198 1.00 11.93 15.01
N ILE A 199 -0.29 11.96 14.72
CA ILE A 199 -1.15 13.14 14.82
C ILE A 199 -1.17 13.64 16.26
N MET A 200 -1.51 12.76 17.21
CA MET A 200 -1.59 13.11 18.64
C MET A 200 -0.25 13.53 19.25
N SER A 201 0.87 13.13 18.65
CA SER A 201 2.21 13.56 19.05
C SER A 201 2.74 14.79 18.28
N GLY A 202 1.92 15.41 17.44
CA GLY A 202 2.29 16.57 16.61
C GLY A 202 3.32 16.28 15.52
N LYS A 203 3.61 15.00 15.24
CA LYS A 203 4.58 14.56 14.21
C LYS A 203 3.97 14.41 12.83
N LEU A 204 2.66 14.42 12.74
CA LEU A 204 1.91 14.33 11.49
C LEU A 204 0.82 15.41 11.53
N LYS A 205 0.82 16.27 10.51
CA LYS A 205 -0.21 17.30 10.35
C LYS A 205 -1.26 16.81 9.38
N VAL A 206 -2.54 16.92 9.76
CA VAL A 206 -3.69 16.69 8.88
C VAL A 206 -4.32 18.04 8.58
N TYR A 207 -4.45 18.37 7.31
CA TYR A 207 -5.03 19.61 6.81
C TYR A 207 -6.38 19.33 6.15
#